data_c0ba3a9825270cc84be528c514377d74
#
_entry.id   c0ba3a9825270cc84be528c514377d74
#
_cell.length_a   1.000
_cell.length_b   1.000
_cell.length_c   1.000
_cell.angle_alpha   90.00
_cell.angle_beta   90.00
_cell.angle_gamma   90.00
#
_symmetry.space_group_name_H-M   'P 1'
#
loop_
_entity.id
_entity.type
_entity.pdbx_description
1 polymer ?
#
loop_
_entity_poly.entity_id
_entity_poly.type
_entity_poly.pdbx_seq_one_letter_code
_entity_poly.pdbx_strand_id
1 'polypeptide(L)'
;MKLDEQIISKAIIERFTQKWMDCLQVDVAIVGGGPSGLVAAYYLADKGRKVALFERKLSIGGGMWGGGMMFNEIVVQQGGKEILEDLGVSTRPFEAGYYTADAVEATTTLASRACGAGAKIFNLMSIEDVIIRKSESPESTRVIGLVINWTAVEKAQLHVDPLTIHA
;
A
#
# COMPACT_ATOMS: atom_id res chain seq x y z
N MET A 1 33.48 5.72 -13.46
CA MET A 1 32.93 4.40 -13.76
C MET A 1 31.99 4.56 -14.95
N LYS A 2 32.11 3.77 -16.01
CA LYS A 2 31.21 3.85 -17.17
C LYS A 2 29.89 3.20 -16.79
N LEU A 3 28.79 3.84 -17.12
CA LEU A 3 27.45 3.32 -16.89
C LEU A 3 27.22 2.12 -17.83
N ASP A 4 26.54 1.09 -17.32
CA ASP A 4 26.21 -0.13 -18.08
C ASP A 4 24.72 -0.44 -17.91
N GLU A 5 23.98 -0.26 -18.98
CA GLU A 5 22.53 -0.39 -19.02
C GLU A 5 22.06 -1.84 -18.82
N GLN A 6 22.89 -2.81 -19.20
CA GLN A 6 22.60 -4.24 -18.98
C GLN A 6 22.63 -4.57 -17.49
N ILE A 7 23.63 -4.05 -16.77
CA ILE A 7 23.72 -4.23 -15.31
C ILE A 7 22.54 -3.58 -14.63
N ILE A 8 22.14 -2.37 -15.05
CA ILE A 8 20.98 -1.66 -14.50
C ILE A 8 19.71 -2.49 -14.69
N SER A 9 19.43 -2.91 -15.92
CA SER A 9 18.24 -3.70 -16.24
C SER A 9 18.20 -5.01 -15.47
N LYS A 10 19.32 -5.73 -15.41
CA LYS A 10 19.46 -6.98 -14.66
C LYS A 10 19.16 -6.75 -13.18
N ALA A 11 19.74 -5.72 -12.57
CA ALA A 11 19.54 -5.42 -11.16
C ALA A 11 18.07 -5.11 -10.83
N ILE A 12 17.38 -4.34 -11.67
CA ILE A 12 15.96 -4.03 -11.51
C ILE A 12 15.10 -5.31 -11.57
N ILE A 13 15.30 -6.12 -12.60
CA ILE A 13 14.54 -7.35 -12.82
C ILE A 13 14.74 -8.33 -11.66
N GLU A 14 16.00 -8.61 -11.29
CA GLU A 14 16.31 -9.56 -10.22
C GLU A 14 15.73 -9.11 -8.88
N ARG A 15 15.89 -7.85 -8.51
CA ARG A 15 15.40 -7.33 -7.23
C ARG A 15 13.88 -7.26 -7.16
N PHE A 16 13.23 -6.86 -8.26
CA PHE A 16 11.77 -6.88 -8.32
C PHE A 16 11.23 -8.31 -8.25
N THR A 17 11.80 -9.23 -9.02
CA THR A 17 11.40 -10.64 -9.03
C THR A 17 11.57 -11.27 -7.64
N GLN A 18 12.69 -11.02 -6.97
CA GLN A 18 12.90 -11.50 -5.61
C GLN A 18 11.83 -10.98 -4.64
N LYS A 19 11.59 -9.65 -4.65
CA LYS A 19 10.54 -9.05 -3.83
C LYS A 19 9.16 -9.64 -4.11
N TRP A 20 8.87 -9.94 -5.39
CA TRP A 20 7.62 -10.56 -5.80
C TRP A 20 7.49 -11.99 -5.30
N MET A 21 8.51 -12.81 -5.52
CA MET A 21 8.55 -14.20 -5.07
C MET A 21 8.38 -14.31 -3.55
N ASP A 22 9.02 -13.42 -2.81
CA ASP A 22 8.88 -13.34 -1.35
C ASP A 22 7.44 -13.05 -0.92
N CYS A 23 6.63 -12.41 -1.76
CA CYS A 23 5.26 -12.01 -1.45
C CYS A 23 4.17 -12.89 -2.08
N LEU A 24 4.51 -14.02 -2.72
CA LEU A 24 3.49 -14.95 -3.24
C LEU A 24 2.58 -15.50 -2.14
N GLN A 25 3.09 -15.58 -0.91
CA GLN A 25 2.31 -15.87 0.28
C GLN A 25 2.68 -14.89 1.39
N VAL A 26 1.68 -14.23 1.97
CA VAL A 26 1.82 -13.23 3.02
C VAL A 26 0.85 -13.51 4.17
N ASP A 27 1.03 -12.86 5.30
CA ASP A 27 0.06 -12.92 6.40
C ASP A 27 -1.12 -11.97 6.11
N VAL A 28 -0.83 -10.82 5.47
CA VAL A 28 -1.84 -9.81 5.15
C VAL A 28 -1.56 -9.19 3.79
N ALA A 29 -2.55 -9.23 2.92
CA ALA A 29 -2.58 -8.50 1.65
C ALA A 29 -3.50 -7.28 1.78
N ILE A 30 -2.94 -6.08 1.56
CA ILE A 30 -3.66 -4.80 1.67
C ILE A 30 -3.95 -4.27 0.27
N VAL A 31 -5.20 -3.91 0.02
CA VAL A 31 -5.65 -3.32 -1.24
C VAL A 31 -5.83 -1.81 -1.08
N GLY A 32 -5.03 -1.04 -1.82
CA GLY A 32 -5.03 0.41 -1.82
C GLY A 32 -3.98 1.03 -0.90
N GLY A 33 -3.11 1.83 -1.50
CA GLY A 33 -2.03 2.57 -0.84
C GLY A 33 -2.43 3.96 -0.36
N GLY A 34 -3.71 4.17 -0.01
CA GLY A 34 -4.18 5.39 0.65
C GLY A 34 -3.74 5.46 2.12
N PRO A 35 -4.08 6.54 2.86
CA PRO A 35 -3.65 6.71 4.24
C PRO A 35 -4.00 5.54 5.13
N SER A 36 -5.22 5.00 5.04
CA SER A 36 -5.64 3.85 5.84
C SER A 36 -4.84 2.59 5.55
N GLY A 37 -4.55 2.33 4.26
CA GLY A 37 -3.72 1.18 3.85
C GLY A 37 -2.28 1.32 4.34
N LEU A 38 -1.70 2.51 4.28
CA LEU A 38 -0.34 2.78 4.75
C LEU A 38 -0.23 2.63 6.27
N VAL A 39 -1.21 3.15 7.02
CA VAL A 39 -1.29 2.99 8.48
C VAL A 39 -1.42 1.51 8.86
N ALA A 40 -2.33 0.78 8.21
CA ALA A 40 -2.50 -0.65 8.44
C ALA A 40 -1.21 -1.42 8.12
N ALA A 41 -0.57 -1.09 6.99
CA ALA A 41 0.69 -1.72 6.59
C ALA A 41 1.79 -1.51 7.64
N TYR A 42 1.91 -0.30 8.18
CA TYR A 42 2.86 0.00 9.24
C TYR A 42 2.62 -0.86 10.48
N TYR A 43 1.44 -0.75 11.10
CA TYR A 43 1.18 -1.42 12.37
C TYR A 43 1.22 -2.94 12.28
N LEU A 44 0.82 -3.50 11.15
CA LEU A 44 0.88 -4.96 10.95
C LEU A 44 2.32 -5.43 10.73
N ALA A 45 3.10 -4.71 9.93
CA ALA A 45 4.51 -5.05 9.70
C ALA A 45 5.35 -4.85 10.95
N ASP A 46 5.11 -3.79 11.73
CA ASP A 46 5.78 -3.52 13.00
C ASP A 46 5.55 -4.64 14.04
N LYS A 47 4.39 -5.30 13.97
CA LYS A 47 4.09 -6.52 14.75
C LYS A 47 4.66 -7.81 14.15
N GLY A 48 5.57 -7.71 13.18
CA GLY A 48 6.24 -8.84 12.55
C GLY A 48 5.39 -9.61 11.55
N ARG A 49 4.25 -9.07 11.10
CA ARG A 49 3.45 -9.69 10.05
C ARG A 49 4.09 -9.45 8.69
N LYS A 50 4.05 -10.46 7.84
CA LYS A 50 4.47 -10.36 6.45
C LYS A 50 3.37 -9.68 5.65
N VAL A 51 3.59 -8.41 5.30
CA VAL A 51 2.58 -7.53 4.67
C VAL A 51 2.97 -7.19 3.25
N ALA A 52 2.03 -7.37 2.32
CA ALA A 52 2.12 -6.82 0.96
C ALA A 52 0.95 -5.86 0.71
N LEU A 53 1.26 -4.67 0.19
CA LEU A 53 0.29 -3.64 -0.15
C LEU A 53 0.32 -3.41 -1.66
N PHE A 54 -0.86 -3.44 -2.28
CA PHE A 54 -1.04 -3.27 -3.72
C PHE A 54 -1.78 -1.97 -4.02
N GLU A 55 -1.19 -1.12 -4.87
CA GLU A 55 -1.75 0.16 -5.28
C GLU A 55 -1.81 0.24 -6.81
N ARG A 56 -2.98 0.56 -7.35
CA ARG A 56 -3.17 0.66 -8.81
C ARG A 56 -2.52 1.89 -9.44
N LYS A 57 -2.30 2.96 -8.68
CA LYS A 57 -1.64 4.17 -9.16
C LYS A 57 -0.12 4.05 -9.03
N LEU A 58 0.60 4.88 -9.76
CA LEU A 58 2.05 4.99 -9.63
C LEU A 58 2.43 5.54 -8.25
N SER A 59 1.73 6.58 -7.78
CA SER A 59 1.96 7.18 -6.47
C SER A 59 1.04 6.56 -5.41
N ILE A 60 1.62 6.19 -4.27
CA ILE A 60 0.91 5.84 -3.04
C ILE A 60 0.45 7.11 -2.33
N GLY A 61 -0.41 6.98 -1.30
CA GLY A 61 -0.97 8.11 -0.54
C GLY A 61 -2.42 8.45 -0.91
N GLY A 62 -2.93 7.88 -1.98
CA GLY A 62 -4.31 8.10 -2.42
C GLY A 62 -4.59 9.56 -2.75
N GLY A 63 -5.65 10.11 -2.17
CA GLY A 63 -6.03 11.52 -2.30
C GLY A 63 -5.37 12.46 -1.28
N MET A 64 -4.58 11.94 -0.34
CA MET A 64 -4.04 12.73 0.77
C MET A 64 -3.09 13.83 0.30
N TRP A 65 -2.35 13.63 -0.81
CA TRP A 65 -1.44 14.61 -1.38
C TRP A 65 -2.05 16.00 -1.61
N GLY A 66 -3.31 16.02 -2.02
CA GLY A 66 -4.03 17.26 -2.32
C GLY A 66 -4.75 17.85 -1.10
N GLY A 67 -4.76 17.17 0.03
CA GLY A 67 -5.57 17.56 1.17
C GLY A 67 -7.04 17.76 0.76
N GLY A 68 -7.61 18.88 1.17
CA GLY A 68 -8.90 19.35 0.65
C GLY A 68 -8.70 20.43 -0.42
N MET A 69 -9.51 20.43 -1.48
CA MET A 69 -9.51 21.47 -2.52
C MET A 69 -8.14 21.73 -3.18
N MET A 70 -7.27 20.74 -3.25
CA MET A 70 -5.89 20.85 -3.75
C MET A 70 -4.97 21.78 -2.93
N PHE A 71 -5.38 22.18 -1.75
CA PHE A 71 -4.50 22.77 -0.75
C PHE A 71 -3.89 21.62 0.06
N ASN A 72 -2.58 21.55 0.14
CA ASN A 72 -1.86 20.41 0.72
C ASN A 72 -1.88 20.39 2.27
N GLU A 73 -3.01 20.67 2.85
CA GLU A 73 -3.30 20.50 4.29
C GLU A 73 -4.41 19.45 4.46
N ILE A 74 -4.25 18.60 5.45
CA ILE A 74 -5.28 17.66 5.88
C ILE A 74 -5.84 18.09 7.24
N VAL A 75 -7.10 17.71 7.47
CA VAL A 75 -7.76 17.94 8.74
C VAL A 75 -8.15 16.61 9.33
N VAL A 76 -7.82 16.41 10.60
CA VAL A 76 -8.12 15.19 11.34
C VAL A 76 -8.77 15.52 12.69
N GLN A 77 -9.48 14.55 13.24
CA GLN A 77 -9.95 14.58 14.62
C GLN A 77 -8.97 13.85 15.54
N GLN A 78 -9.28 13.79 16.84
CA GLN A 78 -8.39 13.26 17.87
C GLN A 78 -7.77 11.90 17.53
N GLY A 79 -8.58 10.93 17.08
CA GLY A 79 -8.05 9.59 16.73
C GLY A 79 -7.07 9.61 15.55
N GLY A 80 -7.33 10.45 14.54
CA GLY A 80 -6.40 10.63 13.42
C GLY A 80 -5.13 11.35 13.83
N LYS A 81 -5.24 12.36 14.71
CA LYS A 81 -4.09 13.06 15.30
C LYS A 81 -3.15 12.09 16.03
N GLU A 82 -3.70 11.24 16.90
CA GLU A 82 -2.91 10.27 17.68
C GLU A 82 -2.12 9.33 16.77
N ILE A 83 -2.76 8.82 15.69
CA ILE A 83 -2.09 7.98 14.70
C ILE A 83 -0.97 8.75 13.97
N LEU A 84 -1.23 9.98 13.54
CA LEU A 84 -0.25 10.78 12.83
C LEU A 84 0.97 11.10 13.70
N GLU A 85 0.75 11.49 14.96
CA GLU A 85 1.81 11.80 15.92
C GLU A 85 2.62 10.57 16.32
N ASP A 86 1.96 9.42 16.53
CA ASP A 86 2.63 8.14 16.79
C ASP A 86 3.58 7.75 15.63
N LEU A 87 3.20 8.08 14.41
CA LEU A 87 4.02 7.86 13.22
C LEU A 87 5.07 8.95 12.98
N GLY A 88 5.03 10.04 13.73
CA GLY A 88 6.00 11.13 13.67
C GLY A 88 5.62 12.27 12.72
N VAL A 89 4.33 12.40 12.37
CA VAL A 89 3.79 13.53 11.61
C VAL A 89 3.42 14.67 12.56
N SER A 90 3.83 15.88 12.24
CA SER A 90 3.51 17.07 13.03
C SER A 90 2.05 17.46 12.85
N THR A 91 1.33 17.68 13.97
CA THR A 91 -0.03 18.18 13.93
C THR A 91 -0.14 19.55 14.61
N ARG A 92 -1.14 20.34 14.20
CA ARG A 92 -1.41 21.65 14.78
C ARG A 92 -2.88 21.76 15.17
N PRO A 93 -3.23 22.23 16.40
CA PRO A 93 -4.60 22.47 16.76
C PRO A 93 -5.20 23.59 15.90
N PHE A 94 -6.47 23.44 15.51
CA PHE A 94 -7.20 24.46 14.74
C PHE A 94 -8.41 24.96 15.55
N GLU A 95 -9.49 24.21 15.59
CA GLU A 95 -10.65 24.49 16.44
C GLU A 95 -10.90 23.30 17.37
N ALA A 96 -11.88 23.41 18.26
CA ALA A 96 -12.16 22.37 19.25
C ALA A 96 -12.39 21.00 18.59
N GLY A 97 -11.49 20.07 18.84
CA GLY A 97 -11.54 18.71 18.31
C GLY A 97 -11.01 18.52 16.89
N TYR A 98 -10.47 19.57 16.24
CA TYR A 98 -9.86 19.52 14.92
C TYR A 98 -8.38 19.85 14.96
N TYR A 99 -7.61 19.16 14.14
CA TYR A 99 -6.17 19.34 13.99
C TYR A 99 -5.81 19.34 12.51
N THR A 100 -4.79 20.08 12.15
CA THR A 100 -4.26 20.12 10.77
C THR A 100 -2.86 19.52 10.72
N ALA A 101 -2.51 19.00 9.56
CA ALA A 101 -1.16 18.55 9.24
C ALA A 101 -0.87 18.80 7.76
N ASP A 102 0.40 19.01 7.43
CA ASP A 102 0.84 19.08 6.03
C ASP A 102 0.63 17.74 5.33
N ALA A 103 -0.06 17.78 4.20
CA ALA A 103 -0.43 16.57 3.45
C ALA A 103 0.80 15.85 2.85
N VAL A 104 1.85 16.59 2.50
CA VAL A 104 3.09 16.04 1.94
C VAL A 104 3.88 15.36 3.05
N GLU A 105 4.06 16.03 4.20
CA GLU A 105 4.69 15.43 5.38
C GLU A 105 3.97 14.15 5.79
N ALA A 106 2.65 14.19 5.92
CA ALA A 106 1.84 13.05 6.31
C ALA A 106 2.01 11.89 5.32
N THR A 107 1.83 12.15 4.02
CA THR A 107 1.91 11.09 3.00
C THR A 107 3.29 10.44 2.95
N THR A 108 4.35 11.23 2.94
CA THR A 108 5.72 10.73 2.84
C THR A 108 6.13 9.98 4.10
N THR A 109 5.75 10.47 5.27
CA THR A 109 6.03 9.83 6.56
C THR A 109 5.32 8.50 6.67
N LEU A 110 4.01 8.41 6.40
CA LEU A 110 3.26 7.16 6.44
C LEU A 110 3.87 6.11 5.49
N ALA A 111 4.22 6.52 4.27
CA ALA A 111 4.85 5.63 3.31
C ALA A 111 6.22 5.13 3.77
N SER A 112 7.06 6.04 4.26
CA SER A 112 8.39 5.72 4.79
C SER A 112 8.31 4.78 5.99
N ARG A 113 7.40 5.04 6.93
CA ARG A 113 7.19 4.19 8.12
C ARG A 113 6.73 2.79 7.74
N ALA A 114 5.77 2.67 6.84
CA ALA A 114 5.30 1.37 6.36
C ALA A 114 6.43 0.54 5.72
N CYS A 115 7.22 1.15 4.85
CA CYS A 115 8.40 0.50 4.24
C CYS A 115 9.46 0.16 5.28
N GLY A 116 9.75 1.07 6.22
CA GLY A 116 10.74 0.87 7.29
C GLY A 116 10.38 -0.26 8.25
N ALA A 117 9.10 -0.46 8.52
CA ALA A 117 8.59 -1.59 9.30
C ALA A 117 8.65 -2.93 8.55
N GLY A 118 8.91 -2.92 7.24
CA GLY A 118 9.10 -4.14 6.44
C GLY A 118 7.96 -4.46 5.47
N ALA A 119 6.88 -3.66 5.43
CA ALA A 119 5.82 -3.84 4.45
C ALA A 119 6.36 -3.72 3.02
N LYS A 120 5.92 -4.60 2.14
CA LYS A 120 6.28 -4.58 0.72
C LYS A 120 5.17 -3.90 -0.07
N ILE A 121 5.50 -2.79 -0.71
CA ILE A 121 4.55 -2.01 -1.52
C ILE A 121 4.79 -2.29 -2.99
N PHE A 122 3.70 -2.61 -3.70
CA PHE A 122 3.65 -2.83 -5.14
C PHE A 122 2.68 -1.82 -5.75
N ASN A 123 3.21 -0.85 -6.44
CA ASN A 123 2.43 0.13 -7.20
C ASN A 123 2.21 -0.32 -8.64
N LEU A 124 1.24 0.29 -9.35
CA LEU A 124 0.78 -0.09 -10.68
C LEU A 124 0.21 -1.52 -10.75
N MET A 125 -0.35 -2.00 -9.64
CA MET A 125 -1.01 -3.29 -9.51
C MET A 125 -2.48 -3.11 -9.20
N SER A 126 -3.34 -3.55 -10.12
CA SER A 126 -4.80 -3.57 -9.95
C SER A 126 -5.25 -4.90 -9.35
N ILE A 127 -6.19 -4.83 -8.44
CA ILE A 127 -6.87 -6.02 -7.92
C ILE A 127 -8.11 -6.25 -8.78
N GLU A 128 -8.19 -7.42 -9.40
CA GLU A 128 -9.30 -7.79 -10.26
C GLU A 128 -10.37 -8.56 -9.48
N ASP A 129 -9.95 -9.41 -8.53
CA ASP A 129 -10.88 -10.24 -7.75
C ASP A 129 -10.22 -10.73 -6.46
N VAL A 130 -10.98 -11.44 -5.64
CA VAL A 130 -10.52 -12.15 -4.45
C VAL A 130 -10.59 -13.66 -4.65
N ILE A 131 -9.61 -14.39 -4.14
CA ILE A 131 -9.64 -15.86 -4.16
C ILE A 131 -10.48 -16.33 -2.98
N ILE A 132 -11.56 -17.03 -3.28
CA ILE A 132 -12.51 -17.56 -2.31
C ILE A 132 -12.41 -19.07 -2.26
N ARG A 133 -12.30 -19.64 -1.08
CA ARG A 133 -12.48 -21.08 -0.85
C ARG A 133 -13.65 -21.36 0.07
N LYS A 134 -14.46 -22.33 -0.33
CA LYS A 134 -15.47 -22.93 0.55
C LYS A 134 -14.75 -23.85 1.53
N SER A 135 -15.04 -23.74 2.81
CA SER A 135 -14.62 -24.70 3.82
C SER A 135 -15.50 -25.96 3.73
N GLU A 136 -15.09 -27.04 4.38
CA GLU A 136 -15.84 -28.29 4.46
C GLU A 136 -17.25 -28.13 5.07
N SER A 137 -17.46 -27.07 5.87
CA SER A 137 -18.79 -26.69 6.32
C SER A 137 -19.44 -25.75 5.28
N PRO A 138 -20.68 -26.02 4.83
CA PRO A 138 -21.34 -25.26 3.76
C PRO A 138 -21.49 -23.75 4.02
N GLU A 139 -21.39 -23.32 5.28
CA GLU A 139 -21.62 -21.94 5.73
C GLU A 139 -20.35 -21.10 5.88
N SER A 140 -19.16 -21.67 5.74
CA SER A 140 -17.91 -20.89 5.90
C SER A 140 -17.16 -20.72 4.59
N THR A 141 -17.28 -19.52 4.04
CA THR A 141 -16.48 -19.05 2.91
C THR A 141 -15.32 -18.22 3.42
N ARG A 142 -14.10 -18.50 2.98
CA ARG A 142 -12.90 -17.73 3.36
C ARG A 142 -12.28 -17.07 2.14
N VAL A 143 -11.92 -15.80 2.29
CA VAL A 143 -10.99 -15.16 1.35
C VAL A 143 -9.58 -15.62 1.72
N ILE A 144 -8.86 -16.14 0.72
CA ILE A 144 -7.53 -16.74 0.90
C ILE A 144 -6.47 -16.10 0.01
N GLY A 145 -6.80 -15.03 -0.69
CA GLY A 145 -5.86 -14.33 -1.54
C GLY A 145 -6.51 -13.34 -2.48
N LEU A 146 -5.70 -12.78 -3.35
CA LEU A 146 -6.07 -11.77 -4.35
C LEU A 146 -5.70 -12.25 -5.75
N VAL A 147 -6.52 -11.82 -6.71
CA VAL A 147 -6.25 -11.90 -8.15
C VAL A 147 -5.81 -10.51 -8.60
N ILE A 148 -4.60 -10.40 -9.12
CA ILE A 148 -3.95 -9.13 -9.44
C ILE A 148 -3.41 -9.08 -10.86
N ASN A 149 -3.44 -7.90 -11.44
CA ASN A 149 -2.88 -7.65 -12.76
C ASN A 149 -2.16 -6.29 -12.80
N TRP A 150 -1.41 -6.04 -13.85
CA TRP A 150 -0.82 -4.74 -14.07
C TRP A 150 -1.89 -3.70 -14.40
N THR A 151 -1.88 -2.56 -13.74
CA THR A 151 -2.82 -1.46 -14.03
C THR A 151 -2.77 -1.02 -15.50
N ALA A 152 -1.63 -1.17 -16.16
CA ALA A 152 -1.50 -0.87 -17.59
C ALA A 152 -2.39 -1.77 -18.46
N VAL A 153 -2.52 -3.05 -18.09
CA VAL A 153 -3.39 -4.03 -18.78
C VAL A 153 -4.86 -3.63 -18.60
N GLU A 154 -5.27 -3.33 -17.37
CA GLU A 154 -6.62 -2.85 -17.04
C GLU A 154 -6.97 -1.59 -17.84
N LYS A 155 -6.09 -0.57 -17.84
CA LYS A 155 -6.33 0.70 -18.55
C LYS A 155 -6.33 0.58 -20.06
N ALA A 156 -5.58 -0.35 -20.59
CA ALA A 156 -5.56 -0.65 -22.02
C ALA A 156 -6.75 -1.52 -22.46
N GLN A 157 -7.59 -1.97 -21.51
CA GLN A 157 -8.71 -2.88 -21.77
C GLN A 157 -8.26 -4.17 -22.49
N LEU A 158 -7.03 -4.62 -22.17
CA LEU A 158 -6.51 -5.89 -22.67
C LEU A 158 -6.87 -7.01 -21.70
N HIS A 159 -6.91 -8.23 -22.24
CA HIS A 159 -7.07 -9.43 -21.45
C HIS A 159 -5.74 -10.18 -21.38
N VAL A 160 -5.22 -10.32 -20.17
CA VAL A 160 -4.02 -11.12 -19.86
C VAL A 160 -4.34 -11.90 -18.59
N ASP A 161 -3.93 -13.16 -18.54
CA ASP A 161 -4.14 -13.99 -17.36
C ASP A 161 -3.50 -13.35 -16.12
N PRO A 162 -4.28 -13.15 -15.04
CA PRO A 162 -3.81 -12.50 -13.84
C PRO A 162 -2.88 -13.40 -13.02
N LEU A 163 -2.16 -12.76 -12.09
CA LEU A 163 -1.38 -13.44 -11.06
C LEU A 163 -2.20 -13.58 -9.78
N THR A 164 -1.79 -14.49 -8.91
CA THR A 164 -2.44 -14.72 -7.61
C THR A 164 -1.46 -14.53 -6.46
N ILE A 165 -1.95 -13.93 -5.38
CA ILE A 165 -1.25 -13.83 -4.10
C ILE A 165 -2.13 -14.49 -3.05
N HIS A 166 -1.53 -15.26 -2.17
CA HIS A 166 -2.22 -15.92 -1.07
C HIS A 166 -1.98 -15.20 0.26
N ALA A 167 -3.04 -15.08 1.07
CA ALA A 167 -3.02 -14.45 2.38
C ALA A 167 -3.89 -15.21 3.39
#